data_b5f629acdbcc3fad69339ddbebc996ca
#
_entry.id   b5f629acdbcc3fad69339ddbebc996ca
#
_cell.length_a   1.000
_cell.length_b   1.000
_cell.length_c   1.000
_cell.angle_alpha   90.00
_cell.angle_beta   90.00
_cell.angle_gamma   90.00
#
_symmetry.space_group_name_H-M   'P 1'
#
loop_
_entity.id
_entity.type
_entity.pdbx_description
1 polymer ?
#
loop_
_entity_poly.entity_id
_entity_poly.type
_entity_poly.pdbx_seq_one_letter_code
_entity_poly.pdbx_strand_id
1 'polypeptide(L)'
;MRSGLLFMNGILLAGIAFALGIGPGTHSKRLLPADTTKGTETSVDMAALESAAALSPTADSVVALASAYVDRGQPGLASAVIDKAPRAIQLDPRVADIAARALFHRGQVRKALATVEGALDACDADAVACSSWQVAKARRQAAFLHEVVAAGVEDPMTDPAAVRAAYERSTQKVGLVAMR
;
A
#
# COMPACT_ATOMS: atom_id res chain seq x y z
N MET A 1 24.04 32.04 -3.81
CA MET A 1 23.59 31.13 -2.76
C MET A 1 22.30 30.43 -3.19
N ARG A 2 22.35 29.47 -4.12
CA ARG A 2 21.14 28.75 -4.65
C ARG A 2 21.47 27.30 -5.08
N SER A 3 22.24 26.56 -4.28
CA SER A 3 22.61 25.17 -4.63
C SER A 3 22.21 24.12 -3.59
N GLY A 4 21.41 24.46 -2.58
CA GLY A 4 21.04 23.52 -1.50
C GLY A 4 19.75 22.72 -1.69
N LEU A 5 18.93 23.06 -2.70
CA LEU A 5 17.56 22.50 -2.79
C LEU A 5 17.46 21.22 -3.62
N LEU A 6 18.48 20.86 -4.39
CA LEU A 6 18.42 19.70 -5.29
C LEU A 6 18.88 18.38 -4.64
N PHE A 7 19.59 18.45 -3.51
CA PHE A 7 20.07 17.23 -2.82
C PHE A 7 19.02 16.57 -1.89
N MET A 8 18.01 17.31 -1.46
CA MET A 8 17.00 16.79 -0.52
C MET A 8 15.96 15.86 -1.16
N ASN A 9 15.68 16.01 -2.47
CA ASN A 9 14.69 15.17 -3.14
C ASN A 9 15.18 13.75 -3.49
N GLY A 10 16.50 13.54 -3.63
CA GLY A 10 17.05 12.22 -3.97
C GLY A 10 17.01 11.22 -2.84
N ILE A 11 17.11 11.67 -1.59
CA ILE A 11 17.14 10.80 -0.41
C ILE A 11 15.72 10.32 -0.04
N LEU A 12 14.70 11.10 -0.34
CA LEU A 12 13.30 10.80 0.01
C LEU A 12 12.74 9.65 -0.84
N LEU A 13 13.15 9.54 -2.11
CA LEU A 13 12.71 8.45 -3.00
C LEU A 13 13.33 7.09 -2.64
N ALA A 14 14.57 7.07 -2.13
CA ALA A 14 15.22 5.83 -1.71
C ALA A 14 14.61 5.21 -0.44
N GLY A 15 14.06 6.06 0.46
CA GLY A 15 13.43 5.61 1.71
C GLY A 15 12.08 4.93 1.52
N ILE A 16 11.32 5.35 0.51
CA ILE A 16 9.96 4.83 0.24
C ILE A 16 10.00 3.44 -0.40
N ALA A 17 11.00 3.16 -1.25
CA ALA A 17 11.17 1.84 -1.86
C ALA A 17 11.45 0.73 -0.83
N PHE A 18 12.10 1.06 0.29
CA PHE A 18 12.42 0.10 1.36
C PHE A 18 11.22 -0.25 2.23
N ALA A 19 10.25 0.66 2.39
CA ALA A 19 9.06 0.45 3.21
C ALA A 19 8.01 -0.45 2.52
N LEU A 20 8.12 -0.69 1.22
CA LEU A 20 7.17 -1.48 0.43
C LEU A 20 7.58 -2.95 0.23
N GLY A 21 8.52 -3.45 1.03
CA GLY A 21 8.77 -4.90 1.08
C GLY A 21 9.69 -5.46 -0.01
N ILE A 22 10.55 -4.62 -0.61
CA ILE A 22 11.66 -5.12 -1.41
C ILE A 22 12.83 -5.36 -0.46
N GLY A 23 12.82 -6.52 0.23
CA GLY A 23 13.95 -6.97 1.03
C GLY A 23 15.18 -7.20 0.15
N PRO A 24 16.41 -6.98 0.67
CA PRO A 24 17.63 -7.33 -0.06
C PRO A 24 17.74 -8.85 -0.14
N GLY A 25 17.25 -9.41 -1.23
CA GLY A 25 17.58 -10.77 -1.59
C GLY A 25 19.07 -10.86 -1.84
N THR A 26 19.77 -11.66 -1.04
CA THR A 26 21.17 -12.03 -1.26
C THR A 26 21.28 -12.83 -2.55
N HIS A 27 21.36 -12.15 -3.69
CA HIS A 27 21.67 -12.79 -4.94
C HIS A 27 23.18 -12.72 -5.20
N SER A 28 23.80 -13.90 -5.16
CA SER A 28 25.16 -14.15 -5.65
C SER A 28 25.37 -13.47 -6.99
N LYS A 29 26.40 -12.63 -7.07
CA LYS A 29 26.89 -12.02 -8.30
C LYS A 29 27.27 -13.09 -9.30
N ARG A 30 26.40 -13.39 -10.25
CA ARG A 30 26.78 -14.02 -11.51
C ARG A 30 26.94 -12.91 -12.52
N LEU A 31 28.20 -12.57 -12.84
CA LEU A 31 28.55 -11.66 -13.91
C LEU A 31 28.08 -12.27 -15.24
N LEU A 32 26.97 -11.80 -15.75
CA LEU A 32 26.56 -11.99 -17.14
C LEU A 32 26.84 -10.72 -17.91
N PRO A 33 27.26 -10.79 -19.19
CA PRO A 33 27.59 -9.62 -19.99
C PRO A 33 26.37 -8.72 -20.15
N ALA A 34 26.63 -7.42 -20.16
CA ALA A 34 25.62 -6.37 -20.33
C ALA A 34 24.96 -6.52 -21.70
N ASP A 35 23.82 -7.20 -21.70
CA ASP A 35 22.89 -7.13 -22.80
C ASP A 35 22.02 -5.90 -22.58
N THR A 36 22.24 -4.88 -23.40
CA THR A 36 21.50 -3.64 -23.44
C THR A 36 20.10 -3.88 -24.03
N THR A 37 19.31 -4.74 -23.40
CA THR A 37 17.88 -4.73 -23.60
C THR A 37 17.32 -3.59 -22.77
N LYS A 38 17.07 -2.48 -23.44
CA LYS A 38 16.20 -1.38 -23.01
C LYS A 38 14.97 -2.05 -22.38
N GLY A 39 14.93 -2.12 -21.03
CA GLY A 39 13.75 -2.56 -20.31
C GLY A 39 12.60 -1.68 -20.76
N THR A 40 11.67 -2.24 -21.49
CA THR A 40 10.38 -1.61 -21.74
C THR A 40 9.73 -1.56 -20.36
N GLU A 41 9.92 -0.45 -19.62
CA GLU A 41 9.02 -0.11 -18.53
C GLU A 41 7.64 -0.15 -19.19
N THR A 42 6.85 -1.15 -18.84
CA THR A 42 5.47 -1.26 -19.28
C THR A 42 4.76 -0.07 -18.65
N SER A 43 4.71 1.05 -19.37
CA SER A 43 3.99 2.23 -18.90
C SER A 43 2.54 1.79 -18.74
N VAL A 44 2.07 1.80 -17.48
CA VAL A 44 0.68 1.46 -17.17
C VAL A 44 -0.21 2.43 -17.95
N ASP A 45 -1.00 1.89 -18.86
CA ASP A 45 -1.97 2.67 -19.62
C ASP A 45 -3.13 3.07 -18.72
N MET A 46 -3.06 4.28 -18.19
CA MET A 46 -4.09 4.83 -17.30
C MET A 46 -5.43 4.97 -17.99
N ALA A 47 -5.45 5.33 -19.28
CA ALA A 47 -6.69 5.51 -20.00
C ALA A 47 -7.44 4.17 -20.17
N ALA A 48 -6.69 3.09 -20.39
CA ALA A 48 -7.27 1.75 -20.42
C ALA A 48 -7.85 1.33 -19.06
N LEU A 49 -7.12 1.60 -17.96
CA LEU A 49 -7.61 1.31 -16.61
C LEU A 49 -8.85 2.14 -16.25
N GLU A 50 -8.85 3.43 -16.56
CA GLU A 50 -9.98 4.33 -16.33
C GLU A 50 -11.22 3.86 -17.12
N SER A 51 -11.03 3.50 -18.40
CA SER A 51 -12.10 2.96 -19.26
C SER A 51 -12.64 1.65 -18.69
N ALA A 52 -11.78 0.72 -18.28
CA ALA A 52 -12.20 -0.55 -17.70
C ALA A 52 -13.03 -0.36 -16.43
N ALA A 53 -12.56 0.49 -15.51
CA ALA A 53 -13.27 0.78 -14.25
C ALA A 53 -14.59 1.52 -14.47
N ALA A 54 -14.69 2.36 -15.51
CA ALA A 54 -15.90 3.12 -15.82
C ALA A 54 -16.95 2.28 -16.53
N LEU A 55 -16.56 1.44 -17.51
CA LEU A 55 -17.48 0.66 -18.32
C LEU A 55 -17.94 -0.63 -17.64
N SER A 56 -17.07 -1.26 -16.87
CA SER A 56 -17.34 -2.52 -16.18
C SER A 56 -16.67 -2.53 -14.81
N PRO A 57 -17.26 -1.86 -13.82
CA PRO A 57 -16.69 -1.80 -12.48
C PRO A 57 -16.73 -3.20 -11.85
N THR A 58 -15.54 -3.78 -11.67
CA THR A 58 -15.30 -5.01 -10.91
C THR A 58 -14.30 -4.72 -9.81
N ALA A 59 -14.20 -5.59 -8.80
CA ALA A 59 -13.17 -5.44 -7.78
C ALA A 59 -11.76 -5.36 -8.40
N ASP A 60 -11.48 -6.17 -9.43
CA ASP A 60 -10.18 -6.18 -10.11
C ASP A 60 -9.89 -4.87 -10.85
N SER A 61 -10.85 -4.32 -11.60
CA SER A 61 -10.66 -3.04 -12.31
C SER A 61 -10.50 -1.86 -11.35
N VAL A 62 -11.26 -1.83 -10.25
CA VAL A 62 -11.15 -0.80 -9.21
C VAL A 62 -9.81 -0.90 -8.49
N VAL A 63 -9.37 -2.10 -8.09
CA VAL A 63 -8.07 -2.34 -7.46
C VAL A 63 -6.93 -1.92 -8.38
N ALA A 64 -6.97 -2.31 -9.65
CA ALA A 64 -5.92 -1.97 -10.62
C ALA A 64 -5.79 -0.46 -10.80
N LEU A 65 -6.90 0.25 -11.03
CA LEU A 65 -6.90 1.70 -11.22
C LEU A 65 -6.51 2.44 -9.94
N ALA A 66 -7.09 2.09 -8.79
CA ALA A 66 -6.80 2.75 -7.53
C ALA A 66 -5.34 2.52 -7.11
N SER A 67 -4.78 1.31 -7.32
CA SER A 67 -3.36 1.03 -7.08
C SER A 67 -2.47 1.91 -7.96
N ALA A 68 -2.75 2.00 -9.25
CA ALA A 68 -1.99 2.82 -10.19
C ALA A 68 -1.99 4.31 -9.78
N TYR A 69 -3.09 4.83 -9.24
CA TYR A 69 -3.12 6.18 -8.69
C TYR A 69 -2.28 6.33 -7.41
N VAL A 70 -2.37 5.38 -6.47
CA VAL A 70 -1.53 5.41 -5.25
C VAL A 70 -0.05 5.39 -5.62
N ASP A 71 0.35 4.50 -6.54
CA ASP A 71 1.75 4.31 -6.95
C ASP A 71 2.30 5.56 -7.69
N ARG A 72 1.41 6.36 -8.30
CA ARG A 72 1.73 7.67 -8.89
C ARG A 72 1.69 8.84 -7.90
N GLY A 73 1.49 8.59 -6.61
CA GLY A 73 1.39 9.64 -5.59
C GLY A 73 0.09 10.44 -5.67
N GLN A 74 -0.96 9.85 -6.21
CA GLN A 74 -2.30 10.47 -6.38
C GLN A 74 -3.37 9.77 -5.50
N PRO A 75 -3.18 9.64 -4.17
CA PRO A 75 -4.06 8.88 -3.31
C PRO A 75 -5.49 9.48 -3.22
N GLY A 76 -5.64 10.76 -3.52
CA GLY A 76 -6.95 11.40 -3.61
C GLY A 76 -7.80 10.84 -4.75
N LEU A 77 -7.19 10.60 -5.93
CA LEU A 77 -7.87 9.99 -7.07
C LEU A 77 -8.20 8.52 -6.80
N ALA A 78 -7.29 7.79 -6.15
CA ALA A 78 -7.56 6.42 -5.72
C ALA A 78 -8.81 6.34 -4.82
N SER A 79 -8.92 7.24 -3.81
CA SER A 79 -10.11 7.31 -2.96
C SER A 79 -11.36 7.61 -3.79
N ALA A 80 -11.31 8.58 -4.70
CA ALA A 80 -12.46 8.96 -5.52
C ALA A 80 -12.96 7.82 -6.43
N VAL A 81 -12.04 6.98 -6.95
CA VAL A 81 -12.40 5.77 -7.73
C VAL A 81 -13.12 4.77 -6.84
N ILE A 82 -12.60 4.52 -5.64
CA ILE A 82 -13.21 3.58 -4.70
C ILE A 82 -14.58 4.06 -4.23
N ASP A 83 -14.70 5.34 -3.89
CA ASP A 83 -15.97 5.94 -3.43
C ASP A 83 -17.09 5.89 -4.49
N LYS A 84 -16.72 5.93 -5.78
CA LYS A 84 -17.67 5.80 -6.90
C LYS A 84 -18.05 4.36 -7.22
N ALA A 85 -17.28 3.39 -6.76
CA ALA A 85 -17.57 1.98 -7.03
C ALA A 85 -18.86 1.53 -6.33
N PRO A 86 -19.59 0.55 -6.89
CA PRO A 86 -20.75 -0.06 -6.22
C PRO A 86 -20.39 -0.56 -4.81
N ARG A 87 -21.33 -0.45 -3.87
CA ARG A 87 -21.12 -0.81 -2.47
C ARG A 87 -20.56 -2.22 -2.28
N ALA A 88 -21.04 -3.18 -3.06
CA ALA A 88 -20.56 -4.56 -3.02
C ALA A 88 -19.05 -4.67 -3.35
N ILE A 89 -18.56 -3.83 -4.26
CA ILE A 89 -17.14 -3.75 -4.62
C ILE A 89 -16.33 -3.05 -3.53
N GLN A 90 -16.87 -2.00 -2.92
CA GLN A 90 -16.19 -1.31 -1.81
C GLN A 90 -15.96 -2.22 -0.60
N LEU A 91 -16.81 -3.24 -0.41
CA LEU A 91 -16.68 -4.23 0.66
C LEU A 91 -15.70 -5.37 0.33
N ASP A 92 -15.19 -5.46 -0.92
CA ASP A 92 -14.15 -6.45 -1.26
C ASP A 92 -12.87 -6.18 -0.46
N PRO A 93 -12.30 -7.19 0.23
CA PRO A 93 -11.10 -7.00 1.06
C PRO A 93 -9.90 -6.44 0.29
N ARG A 94 -9.78 -6.70 -1.02
CA ARG A 94 -8.71 -6.17 -1.87
C ARG A 94 -8.90 -4.68 -2.11
N VAL A 95 -10.15 -4.23 -2.26
CA VAL A 95 -10.49 -2.81 -2.40
C VAL A 95 -10.24 -2.09 -1.07
N ALA A 96 -10.62 -2.70 0.06
CA ALA A 96 -10.35 -2.16 1.39
C ALA A 96 -8.85 -1.99 1.67
N ASP A 97 -8.00 -2.91 1.22
CA ASP A 97 -6.54 -2.79 1.32
C ASP A 97 -6.02 -1.55 0.58
N ILE A 98 -6.46 -1.32 -0.66
CA ILE A 98 -6.04 -0.13 -1.42
C ILE A 98 -6.64 1.15 -0.83
N ALA A 99 -7.89 1.10 -0.36
CA ALA A 99 -8.52 2.23 0.33
C ALA A 99 -7.71 2.65 1.57
N ALA A 100 -7.29 1.69 2.38
CA ALA A 100 -6.46 1.96 3.55
C ALA A 100 -5.09 2.55 3.17
N ARG A 101 -4.45 2.05 2.10
CA ARG A 101 -3.21 2.65 1.56
C ARG A 101 -3.43 4.09 1.11
N ALA A 102 -4.49 4.36 0.36
CA ALA A 102 -4.82 5.71 -0.09
C ALA A 102 -5.07 6.67 1.10
N LEU A 103 -5.82 6.21 2.11
CA LEU A 103 -6.07 6.97 3.33
C LEU A 103 -4.78 7.25 4.11
N PHE A 104 -3.90 6.26 4.24
CA PHE A 104 -2.60 6.41 4.88
C PHE A 104 -1.75 7.48 4.20
N HIS A 105 -1.62 7.45 2.87
CA HIS A 105 -0.90 8.47 2.10
C HIS A 105 -1.53 9.87 2.15
N ARG A 106 -2.79 9.98 2.58
CA ARG A 106 -3.49 11.26 2.81
C ARG A 106 -3.42 11.73 4.26
N GLY A 107 -2.61 11.12 5.12
CA GLY A 107 -2.52 11.44 6.54
C GLY A 107 -3.73 11.01 7.37
N GLN A 108 -4.64 10.20 6.81
CA GLN A 108 -5.86 9.77 7.51
C GLN A 108 -5.67 8.40 8.18
N VAL A 109 -4.62 8.27 9.00
CA VAL A 109 -4.16 6.99 9.58
C VAL A 109 -5.26 6.26 10.34
N ARG A 110 -6.03 6.96 11.17
CA ARG A 110 -7.11 6.33 11.95
C ARG A 110 -8.22 5.78 11.06
N LYS A 111 -8.53 6.48 9.97
CA LYS A 111 -9.52 5.98 8.99
C LYS A 111 -8.96 4.78 8.21
N ALA A 112 -7.67 4.80 7.87
CA ALA A 112 -7.01 3.65 7.25
C ALA A 112 -7.11 2.43 8.15
N LEU A 113 -6.83 2.56 9.45
CA LEU A 113 -6.97 1.49 10.43
C LEU A 113 -8.41 0.96 10.49
N ALA A 114 -9.39 1.84 10.68
CA ALA A 114 -10.81 1.45 10.74
C ALA A 114 -11.27 0.73 9.45
N THR A 115 -10.72 1.11 8.28
CA THR A 115 -11.02 0.44 7.01
C THR A 115 -10.50 -1.00 6.98
N VAL A 116 -9.27 -1.23 7.48
CA VAL A 116 -8.69 -2.58 7.54
C VAL A 116 -9.41 -3.45 8.58
N GLU A 117 -9.72 -2.90 9.74
CA GLU A 117 -10.47 -3.60 10.80
C GLU A 117 -11.86 -3.99 10.32
N GLY A 118 -12.59 -3.09 9.66
CA GLY A 118 -13.90 -3.40 9.07
C GLY A 118 -13.83 -4.50 8.00
N ALA A 119 -12.73 -4.57 7.24
CA ALA A 119 -12.52 -5.66 6.29
C ALA A 119 -12.24 -7.00 7.00
N LEU A 120 -11.50 -6.99 8.11
CA LEU A 120 -11.27 -8.17 8.94
C LEU A 120 -12.56 -8.68 9.58
N ASP A 121 -13.37 -7.80 10.14
CA ASP A 121 -14.67 -8.13 10.73
C ASP A 121 -15.59 -8.76 9.67
N ALA A 122 -15.60 -8.25 8.46
CA ALA A 122 -16.36 -8.84 7.36
C ALA A 122 -15.86 -10.23 6.97
N CYS A 123 -14.53 -10.45 6.96
CA CYS A 123 -13.94 -11.77 6.70
C CYS A 123 -14.23 -12.78 7.82
N ASP A 124 -14.28 -12.34 9.07
CA ASP A 124 -14.60 -13.21 10.21
C ASP A 124 -16.10 -13.57 10.25
N ALA A 125 -16.97 -12.68 9.77
CA ALA A 125 -18.41 -12.92 9.65
C ALA A 125 -18.75 -13.92 8.53
N ASP A 126 -17.97 -13.91 7.42
CA ASP A 126 -18.12 -14.82 6.29
C ASP A 126 -16.74 -15.36 5.86
N ALA A 127 -16.32 -16.45 6.51
CA ALA A 127 -15.02 -17.08 6.26
C ALA A 127 -14.84 -17.59 4.81
N VAL A 128 -15.91 -17.70 4.03
CA VAL A 128 -15.85 -18.12 2.63
C VAL A 128 -15.48 -16.93 1.72
N ALA A 129 -15.79 -15.70 2.15
CA ALA A 129 -15.54 -14.49 1.37
C ALA A 129 -14.05 -14.09 1.27
N CYS A 130 -13.21 -14.58 2.19
CA CYS A 130 -11.81 -14.16 2.29
C CYS A 130 -10.86 -15.35 2.26
N SER A 131 -9.81 -15.26 1.44
CA SER A 131 -8.72 -16.23 1.51
C SER A 131 -7.86 -16.02 2.77
N SER A 132 -7.24 -17.10 3.26
CA SER A 132 -6.31 -17.03 4.41
C SER A 132 -5.17 -16.02 4.18
N TRP A 133 -4.72 -15.87 2.93
CA TRP A 133 -3.72 -14.89 2.56
C TRP A 133 -4.22 -13.44 2.70
N GLN A 134 -5.46 -13.15 2.29
CA GLN A 134 -6.08 -11.83 2.44
C GLN A 134 -6.20 -11.45 3.92
N VAL A 135 -6.70 -12.38 4.74
CA VAL A 135 -6.80 -12.19 6.19
C VAL A 135 -5.42 -11.94 6.82
N ALA A 136 -4.42 -12.76 6.47
CA ALA A 136 -3.06 -12.58 6.99
C ALA A 136 -2.44 -11.24 6.57
N LYS A 137 -2.70 -10.78 5.34
CA LYS A 137 -2.25 -9.47 4.84
C LYS A 137 -2.92 -8.35 5.61
N ALA A 138 -4.26 -8.40 5.76
CA ALA A 138 -5.02 -7.39 6.49
C ALA A 138 -4.60 -7.31 7.97
N ARG A 139 -4.37 -8.44 8.64
CA ARG A 139 -3.86 -8.47 10.02
C ARG A 139 -2.49 -7.80 10.16
N ARG A 140 -1.56 -8.04 9.23
CA ARG A 140 -0.25 -7.35 9.24
C ARG A 140 -0.41 -5.85 9.03
N GLN A 141 -1.29 -5.45 8.12
CA GLN A 141 -1.57 -4.03 7.87
C GLN A 141 -2.22 -3.36 9.08
N ALA A 142 -3.19 -4.01 9.72
CA ALA A 142 -3.80 -3.51 10.96
C ALA A 142 -2.74 -3.37 12.08
N ALA A 143 -1.91 -4.39 12.29
CA ALA A 143 -0.84 -4.34 13.28
C ALA A 143 0.12 -3.14 13.04
N PHE A 144 0.51 -2.90 11.80
CA PHE A 144 1.32 -1.74 11.45
C PHE A 144 0.60 -0.42 11.73
N LEU A 145 -0.65 -0.28 11.29
CA LEU A 145 -1.43 0.95 11.48
C LEU A 145 -1.71 1.22 12.97
N HIS A 146 -1.91 0.20 13.79
CA HIS A 146 -1.99 0.34 15.25
C HIS A 146 -0.72 0.93 15.83
N GLU A 147 0.46 0.47 15.40
CA GLU A 147 1.75 1.02 15.87
C GLU A 147 1.93 2.49 15.43
N VAL A 148 1.48 2.86 14.22
CA VAL A 148 1.52 4.24 13.75
C VAL A 148 0.61 5.14 14.58
N VAL A 149 -0.62 4.69 14.86
CA VAL A 149 -1.57 5.41 15.72
C VAL A 149 -1.05 5.53 17.15
N ALA A 150 -0.49 4.45 17.71
CA ALA A 150 0.09 4.45 19.06
C ALA A 150 1.31 5.37 19.18
N ALA A 151 2.06 5.57 18.09
CA ALA A 151 3.16 6.53 18.02
C ALA A 151 2.69 8.00 17.91
N GLY A 152 1.37 8.25 17.78
CA GLY A 152 0.83 9.60 17.64
C GLY A 152 1.10 10.24 16.27
N VAL A 153 1.43 9.45 15.24
CA VAL A 153 1.70 9.97 13.90
C VAL A 153 0.39 10.37 13.24
N GLU A 154 0.17 11.67 13.08
CA GLU A 154 -1.01 12.20 12.40
C GLU A 154 -0.85 12.18 10.88
N ASP A 155 0.32 12.61 10.40
CA ASP A 155 0.67 12.59 8.97
C ASP A 155 1.95 11.78 8.73
N PRO A 156 1.83 10.58 8.15
CA PRO A 156 2.98 9.70 7.88
C PRO A 156 4.03 10.31 6.94
N MET A 157 3.63 11.28 6.13
CA MET A 157 4.53 11.91 5.16
C MET A 157 5.45 12.94 5.82
N THR A 158 5.08 13.46 6.99
CA THR A 158 5.87 14.43 7.74
C THR A 158 6.81 13.79 8.76
N ASP A 159 6.54 12.54 9.18
CA ASP A 159 7.39 11.82 10.15
C ASP A 159 7.73 10.39 9.67
N PRO A 160 8.56 10.25 8.64
CA PRO A 160 8.94 8.94 8.11
C PRO A 160 9.79 8.11 9.10
N ALA A 161 10.44 8.76 10.08
CA ALA A 161 11.23 8.06 11.10
C ALA A 161 10.31 7.34 12.10
N ALA A 162 9.26 7.99 12.57
CA ALA A 162 8.26 7.37 13.44
C ALA A 162 7.49 6.26 12.71
N VAL A 163 7.17 6.44 11.42
CA VAL A 163 6.54 5.40 10.59
C VAL A 163 7.44 4.16 10.48
N ARG A 164 8.74 4.35 10.23
CA ARG A 164 9.70 3.24 10.18
C ARG A 164 9.78 2.50 11.52
N ALA A 165 9.89 3.22 12.62
CA ALA A 165 9.92 2.62 13.95
C ALA A 165 8.62 1.85 14.27
N ALA A 166 7.46 2.35 13.83
CA ALA A 166 6.19 1.65 13.94
C ALA A 166 6.18 0.34 13.13
N TYR A 167 6.72 0.38 11.91
CA TYR A 167 6.85 -0.81 11.07
C TYR A 167 7.73 -1.88 11.72
N GLU A 168 8.89 -1.50 12.25
CA GLU A 168 9.80 -2.42 12.95
C GLU A 168 9.13 -3.06 14.18
N ARG A 169 8.41 -2.29 14.99
CA ARG A 169 7.65 -2.82 16.14
C ARG A 169 6.55 -3.78 15.71
N SER A 170 5.82 -3.49 14.65
CA SER A 170 4.76 -4.35 14.14
C SER A 170 5.29 -5.70 13.66
N THR A 171 6.44 -5.71 12.98
CA THR A 171 7.06 -6.95 12.47
C THR A 171 7.60 -7.82 13.59
N GLN A 172 8.16 -7.24 14.66
CA GLN A 172 8.63 -7.98 15.84
C GLN A 172 7.47 -8.68 16.56
N LYS A 173 6.33 -8.01 16.73
CA LYS A 173 5.14 -8.58 17.36
C LYS A 173 4.57 -9.76 16.57
N VAL A 174 4.51 -9.64 15.25
CA VAL A 174 4.01 -10.71 14.38
C VAL A 174 4.93 -11.93 14.41
N GLY A 175 6.25 -11.73 14.45
CA GLY A 175 7.24 -12.82 14.56
C GLY A 175 7.12 -13.63 15.85
N LEU A 176 6.82 -12.98 16.97
CA LEU A 176 6.66 -13.64 18.28
C LEU A 176 5.39 -14.51 18.36
N VAL A 177 4.33 -14.15 17.66
CA VAL A 177 3.07 -14.92 17.63
C VAL A 177 3.20 -16.19 16.77
N ALA A 178 4.02 -16.16 15.73
CA ALA A 178 4.24 -17.31 14.85
C ALA A 178 5.11 -18.43 15.48
N MET A 179 5.77 -18.17 16.61
CA MET A 179 6.64 -19.12 17.31
C MET A 179 5.97 -19.82 18.51
N ARG A 180 4.68 -19.58 18.76
CA ARG A 180 3.88 -20.25 19.80
C ARG A 180 2.88 -21.22 19.19
#